data_17dd7659102508f051926eb08399b564
#
_entry.id   17dd7659102508f051926eb08399b564
#
_cell.length_a   1.000
_cell.length_b   1.000
_cell.length_c   1.000
_cell.angle_alpha   90.00
_cell.angle_beta   90.00
_cell.angle_gamma   90.00
#
_symmetry.space_group_name_H-M   'P 1'
#
loop_
_entity.id
_entity.type
_entity.pdbx_description
1 polymer ?
#
loop_
_entity_poly.entity_id
_entity_poly.type
_entity_poly.pdbx_seq_one_letter_code
_entity_poly.pdbx_strand_id
1 'polypeptide(L)'
;MKLSIQKNYIFMIFTFTLLTTSSFVFSASSATIVNEDNQNLAPNALNDLVIATRHDSTIYLKYAEYFAQSALGASVGITSANQISFVAPTTYAAFETALTNPAIGASVAWGGGPTLFNNLVAADHLRSINDTSLLNWISANVSDTIAGAEMKKYDESNNLKWVAAAISSFGFTVNNNTLQSRNLPYPTTWEDLASPEFFTTAAQNNIAMGNAPDTTSNTRIYQIILQKFGWERGWEIIYSMAGNSQIYGGSVETRAAVERGDVAVSMTIDFYGVIAMNENPDCQYVIPEGSSIVNGDPIAISKNAPNLDAARAFTKFVLSAEGQALWLDNRINRLPVRSDAFDAARSLVGEDTYIVESQVALVENLYSKTLENEGITFDEDLSLSLEEAMRYHFEATITNVHTTLRDSWSEIALNYQGGAFDPAPDQRLDQLLDIYGVPAINLTKAQEINQQMISDSTFRQEQQSAWESYSIDKYNEAKEAVDDPFTYTTETVETTETTITTTDSQGNTVTTTSEVEVTSQVTEQTSVSAVESSVEDVPFNISWLLVGLATPLLLNRLNIKKKVDIF
;
A
#
# COMPACT_ATOMS: atom_id res chain seq x y z
N MET A 1 -71.76 7.08 -21.26
CA MET A 1 -70.77 7.11 -22.34
C MET A 1 -69.41 6.86 -21.69
N LYS A 2 -68.93 5.59 -21.78
CA LYS A 2 -67.68 5.13 -21.18
C LYS A 2 -66.58 5.33 -22.20
N LEU A 3 -65.48 6.04 -21.84
CA LEU A 3 -64.22 6.04 -22.59
C LEU A 3 -63.19 5.27 -21.79
N SER A 4 -62.75 4.19 -22.39
CA SER A 4 -61.65 3.34 -22.00
C SER A 4 -60.35 3.98 -22.42
N ILE A 5 -59.36 4.11 -21.52
CA ILE A 5 -57.99 4.51 -21.87
C ILE A 5 -57.10 3.26 -21.83
N GLN A 6 -56.72 2.79 -23.01
CA GLN A 6 -55.69 1.76 -23.19
C GLN A 6 -54.29 2.34 -22.95
N LYS A 7 -53.52 1.66 -22.11
CA LYS A 7 -52.08 1.88 -21.93
C LYS A 7 -51.34 1.20 -23.09
N ASN A 8 -50.69 2.00 -23.96
CA ASN A 8 -49.75 1.48 -24.94
C ASN A 8 -48.35 1.50 -24.39
N TYR A 9 -47.78 0.31 -24.23
CA TYR A 9 -46.33 0.12 -24.05
C TYR A 9 -45.69 0.18 -25.45
N ILE A 10 -44.81 1.16 -25.66
CA ILE A 10 -43.96 1.23 -26.87
C ILE A 10 -42.73 0.38 -26.62
N PHE A 11 -42.67 -0.76 -27.32
CA PHE A 11 -41.45 -1.56 -27.46
C PHE A 11 -40.63 -0.94 -28.62
N MET A 12 -39.46 -0.39 -28.29
CA MET A 12 -38.55 0.16 -29.31
C MET A 12 -37.64 -0.99 -29.77
N ILE A 13 -37.98 -1.58 -30.92
CA ILE A 13 -37.12 -2.54 -31.64
C ILE A 13 -36.11 -1.74 -32.43
N PHE A 14 -34.83 -1.83 -32.06
CA PHE A 14 -33.74 -1.33 -32.89
C PHE A 14 -33.44 -2.32 -34.02
N THR A 15 -33.83 -1.97 -35.22
CA THR A 15 -33.44 -2.67 -36.46
C THR A 15 -32.01 -2.25 -36.81
N PHE A 16 -31.06 -3.16 -36.69
CA PHE A 16 -29.69 -2.97 -37.18
C PHE A 16 -29.69 -3.06 -38.71
N THR A 17 -29.50 -1.92 -39.39
CA THR A 17 -29.21 -1.88 -40.80
C THR A 17 -27.73 -2.17 -41.04
N LEU A 18 -27.44 -3.27 -41.67
CA LEU A 18 -26.09 -3.70 -42.05
C LEU A 18 -25.57 -2.78 -43.18
N LEU A 19 -24.71 -1.82 -42.85
CA LEU A 19 -23.88 -1.12 -43.86
C LEU A 19 -22.55 -1.85 -43.95
N THR A 20 -22.30 -2.51 -45.06
CA THR A 20 -21.02 -3.06 -45.46
C THR A 20 -20.04 -1.93 -45.76
N THR A 21 -19.18 -1.58 -44.81
CA THR A 21 -17.99 -0.80 -45.07
C THR A 21 -16.78 -1.78 -45.00
N SER A 22 -15.98 -1.72 -46.06
CA SER A 22 -14.74 -2.48 -46.23
C SER A 22 -13.86 -2.41 -44.99
N SER A 23 -13.68 -3.56 -44.35
CA SER A 23 -12.81 -3.74 -43.19
C SER A 23 -11.37 -3.61 -43.65
N PHE A 24 -10.70 -2.55 -43.29
CA PHE A 24 -9.27 -2.62 -43.05
C PHE A 24 -9.08 -3.52 -41.84
N VAL A 25 -8.59 -4.73 -42.07
CA VAL A 25 -8.18 -5.64 -41.02
C VAL A 25 -6.86 -5.10 -40.46
N PHE A 26 -6.96 -4.30 -39.40
CA PHE A 26 -5.85 -4.21 -38.47
C PHE A 26 -5.80 -5.57 -37.76
N SER A 27 -4.85 -6.38 -38.13
CA SER A 27 -4.50 -7.58 -37.38
C SER A 27 -3.86 -7.13 -36.07
N ALA A 28 -4.67 -6.84 -35.06
CA ALA A 28 -4.18 -6.74 -33.71
C ALA A 28 -3.73 -8.15 -33.30
N SER A 29 -2.44 -8.34 -33.24
CA SER A 29 -1.79 -9.53 -32.68
C SER A 29 -2.08 -9.53 -31.18
N SER A 30 -3.13 -10.20 -30.75
CA SER A 30 -3.51 -10.27 -29.34
C SER A 30 -2.93 -11.55 -28.74
N ALA A 31 -2.08 -11.40 -27.73
CA ALA A 31 -1.68 -12.49 -26.86
C ALA A 31 -2.93 -13.14 -26.22
N THR A 32 -2.94 -14.46 -26.14
CA THR A 32 -4.09 -15.19 -25.60
C THR A 32 -4.06 -15.13 -24.08
N ILE A 33 -5.11 -14.55 -23.47
CA ILE A 33 -5.31 -14.56 -22.02
C ILE A 33 -6.05 -15.84 -21.67
N VAL A 34 -5.50 -16.60 -20.74
CA VAL A 34 -6.13 -17.79 -20.16
C VAL A 34 -6.68 -17.42 -18.80
N ASN A 35 -8.01 -17.38 -18.65
CA ASN A 35 -8.65 -17.19 -17.36
C ASN A 35 -8.79 -18.51 -16.62
N GLU A 36 -8.86 -18.48 -15.28
CA GLU A 36 -8.97 -19.63 -14.38
C GLU A 36 -10.10 -20.63 -14.77
N ASP A 37 -11.17 -20.14 -15.40
CA ASP A 37 -12.34 -20.94 -15.78
C ASP A 37 -12.19 -21.71 -17.11
N ASN A 38 -11.11 -21.52 -17.86
CA ASN A 38 -10.93 -22.15 -19.17
C ASN A 38 -10.03 -23.39 -19.10
N GLN A 39 -10.58 -24.49 -18.60
CA GLN A 39 -9.88 -25.80 -18.50
C GLN A 39 -9.68 -26.54 -19.84
N ASN A 40 -9.97 -25.95 -20.98
CA ASN A 40 -9.86 -26.59 -22.30
C ASN A 40 -8.89 -25.88 -23.23
N LEU A 41 -7.63 -25.77 -22.83
CA LEU A 41 -6.56 -25.49 -23.81
C LEU A 41 -5.94 -26.81 -24.26
N ALA A 42 -6.18 -27.18 -25.51
CA ALA A 42 -5.40 -28.22 -26.15
C ALA A 42 -3.91 -27.83 -26.09
N PRO A 43 -2.99 -28.77 -25.81
CA PRO A 43 -1.57 -28.50 -25.85
C PRO A 43 -1.20 -28.08 -27.28
N ASN A 44 -1.07 -26.78 -27.48
CA ASN A 44 -0.58 -26.22 -28.73
C ASN A 44 0.92 -26.38 -28.80
N ALA A 45 1.36 -26.68 -29.98
CA ALA A 45 2.70 -26.90 -30.52
C ALA A 45 3.88 -26.53 -29.58
N LEU A 46 4.93 -27.32 -29.62
CA LEU A 46 6.24 -27.29 -28.93
C LEU A 46 6.98 -25.91 -28.91
N ASN A 47 6.38 -24.84 -29.42
CA ASN A 47 7.01 -23.52 -29.57
C ASN A 47 6.32 -22.39 -28.82
N ASP A 48 5.24 -22.63 -28.07
CA ASP A 48 4.55 -21.58 -27.37
C ASP A 48 5.10 -21.39 -25.95
N LEU A 49 5.24 -20.15 -25.54
CA LEU A 49 5.67 -19.77 -24.18
C LEU A 49 4.46 -19.46 -23.31
N VAL A 50 4.29 -20.18 -22.21
CA VAL A 50 3.27 -19.88 -21.20
C VAL A 50 3.93 -19.22 -19.98
N ILE A 51 3.38 -18.10 -19.52
CA ILE A 51 3.89 -17.31 -18.41
C ILE A 51 2.81 -17.17 -17.34
N ALA A 52 3.10 -17.60 -16.12
CA ALA A 52 2.29 -17.29 -14.95
C ALA A 52 2.73 -15.93 -14.39
N THR A 53 1.80 -14.97 -14.24
CA THR A 53 2.15 -13.60 -13.84
C THR A 53 1.08 -12.97 -12.97
N ARG A 54 1.50 -12.09 -12.06
CA ARG A 54 0.63 -11.17 -11.31
C ARG A 54 0.66 -9.74 -11.84
N HIS A 55 1.38 -9.50 -12.91
CA HIS A 55 1.32 -8.23 -13.61
C HIS A 55 -0.02 -8.06 -14.34
N ASP A 56 -0.47 -6.83 -14.47
CA ASP A 56 -1.65 -6.51 -15.27
C ASP A 56 -1.39 -6.66 -16.78
N SER A 57 -2.47 -6.62 -17.56
CA SER A 57 -2.40 -6.86 -19.00
C SER A 57 -1.60 -5.80 -19.76
N THR A 58 -1.53 -4.57 -19.27
CA THR A 58 -0.73 -3.50 -19.89
C THR A 58 0.74 -3.89 -19.92
N ILE A 59 1.21 -4.49 -18.82
CA ILE A 59 2.61 -4.94 -18.68
C ILE A 59 2.88 -6.13 -19.57
N TYR A 60 2.20 -7.24 -19.32
CA TYR A 60 2.58 -8.49 -19.99
C TYR A 60 2.32 -8.50 -21.49
N LEU A 61 1.31 -7.79 -22.00
CA LEU A 61 1.07 -7.67 -23.43
C LEU A 61 2.16 -6.84 -24.12
N LYS A 62 2.60 -5.74 -23.50
CA LYS A 62 3.71 -4.94 -24.01
C LYS A 62 4.99 -5.77 -24.10
N TYR A 63 5.32 -6.51 -23.05
CA TYR A 63 6.50 -7.37 -23.05
C TYR A 63 6.42 -8.50 -24.08
N ALA A 64 5.24 -9.08 -24.31
CA ALA A 64 5.04 -10.08 -25.35
C ALA A 64 5.32 -9.52 -26.75
N GLU A 65 4.83 -8.31 -27.03
CA GLU A 65 5.04 -7.64 -28.30
C GLU A 65 6.53 -7.37 -28.56
N TYR A 66 7.20 -6.73 -27.61
CA TYR A 66 8.62 -6.37 -27.75
C TYR A 66 9.52 -7.59 -27.78
N PHE A 67 9.25 -8.61 -26.95
CA PHE A 67 10.01 -9.86 -26.98
C PHE A 67 9.90 -10.57 -28.34
N ALA A 68 8.70 -10.64 -28.91
CA ALA A 68 8.51 -11.27 -30.22
C ALA A 68 9.24 -10.52 -31.36
N GLN A 69 9.49 -9.22 -31.22
CA GLN A 69 10.24 -8.40 -32.16
C GLN A 69 11.75 -8.42 -31.90
N SER A 70 12.18 -8.90 -30.73
CA SER A 70 13.58 -8.89 -30.31
C SER A 70 14.40 -10.00 -30.95
N ALA A 71 15.73 -9.81 -31.00
CA ALA A 71 16.66 -10.86 -31.41
C ALA A 71 16.60 -12.11 -30.51
N LEU A 72 16.27 -11.93 -29.21
CA LEU A 72 16.10 -13.04 -28.26
C LEU A 72 14.86 -13.87 -28.58
N GLY A 73 13.73 -13.24 -28.89
CA GLY A 73 12.53 -13.94 -29.32
C GLY A 73 12.77 -14.72 -30.62
N ALA A 74 13.38 -14.10 -31.63
CA ALA A 74 13.71 -14.73 -32.90
C ALA A 74 14.65 -15.94 -32.71
N SER A 75 15.60 -15.89 -31.78
CA SER A 75 16.56 -16.97 -31.50
C SER A 75 15.91 -18.28 -31.01
N VAL A 76 14.68 -18.18 -30.45
CA VAL A 76 13.90 -19.30 -29.93
C VAL A 76 12.61 -19.56 -30.74
N GLY A 77 12.48 -18.92 -31.91
CA GLY A 77 11.36 -19.11 -32.83
C GLY A 77 10.07 -18.37 -32.42
N ILE A 78 10.12 -17.47 -31.42
CA ILE A 78 9.01 -16.62 -31.05
C ILE A 78 9.15 -15.29 -31.79
N THR A 79 8.31 -15.10 -32.81
CA THR A 79 8.30 -13.94 -33.71
C THR A 79 6.95 -13.25 -33.78
N SER A 80 5.99 -13.71 -32.96
CA SER A 80 4.66 -13.11 -32.80
C SER A 80 4.22 -13.20 -31.35
N ALA A 81 3.60 -12.12 -30.83
CA ALA A 81 3.03 -12.11 -29.50
C ALA A 81 1.96 -13.20 -29.27
N ASN A 82 1.32 -13.68 -30.34
CA ASN A 82 0.35 -14.78 -30.28
C ASN A 82 0.95 -16.14 -29.90
N GLN A 83 2.28 -16.27 -29.91
CA GLN A 83 3.00 -17.47 -29.46
C GLN A 83 3.26 -17.42 -27.94
N ILE A 84 2.80 -16.37 -27.24
CA ILE A 84 2.97 -16.20 -25.81
C ILE A 84 1.58 -16.15 -25.17
N SER A 85 1.36 -17.02 -24.19
CA SER A 85 0.13 -17.09 -23.41
C SER A 85 0.41 -16.72 -21.96
N PHE A 86 -0.58 -16.06 -21.33
CA PHE A 86 -0.47 -15.62 -19.94
C PHE A 86 -1.57 -16.25 -19.10
N VAL A 87 -1.17 -16.72 -17.91
CA VAL A 87 -2.07 -17.10 -16.82
C VAL A 87 -1.87 -16.08 -15.72
N ALA A 88 -2.94 -15.43 -15.28
CA ALA A 88 -2.90 -14.36 -14.27
C ALA A 88 -3.60 -14.78 -12.96
N PRO A 89 -2.98 -15.69 -12.16
CA PRO A 89 -3.58 -16.21 -10.94
C PRO A 89 -3.59 -15.14 -9.84
N THR A 90 -4.69 -15.07 -9.10
CA THR A 90 -4.86 -14.11 -7.99
C THR A 90 -4.46 -14.70 -6.63
N THR A 91 -4.44 -16.03 -6.50
CA THR A 91 -4.07 -16.73 -5.27
C THR A 91 -2.75 -17.49 -5.39
N TYR A 92 -2.12 -17.82 -4.26
CA TYR A 92 -0.93 -18.68 -4.25
C TYR A 92 -1.21 -20.05 -4.87
N ALA A 93 -2.29 -20.71 -4.45
CA ALA A 93 -2.64 -22.04 -4.92
C ALA A 93 -2.90 -22.08 -6.45
N ALA A 94 -3.54 -21.05 -7.00
CA ALA A 94 -3.72 -20.93 -8.45
C ALA A 94 -2.39 -20.67 -9.17
N PHE A 95 -1.49 -19.89 -8.59
CA PHE A 95 -0.16 -19.64 -9.14
C PHE A 95 0.69 -20.93 -9.14
N GLU A 96 0.70 -21.66 -8.03
CA GLU A 96 1.33 -22.98 -7.90
C GLU A 96 0.76 -23.97 -8.94
N THR A 97 -0.56 -24.00 -9.10
CA THR A 97 -1.22 -24.84 -10.11
C THR A 97 -0.77 -24.48 -11.52
N ALA A 98 -0.59 -23.20 -11.85
CA ALA A 98 -0.12 -22.77 -13.16
C ALA A 98 1.29 -23.32 -13.49
N LEU A 99 2.16 -23.43 -12.49
CA LEU A 99 3.52 -23.95 -12.63
C LEU A 99 3.61 -25.49 -12.62
N THR A 100 2.70 -26.16 -11.91
CA THR A 100 2.78 -27.60 -11.63
C THR A 100 1.87 -28.45 -12.51
N ASN A 101 0.75 -27.88 -12.99
CA ASN A 101 -0.18 -28.59 -13.88
C ASN A 101 0.35 -28.65 -15.32
N PRO A 102 0.67 -29.85 -15.85
CA PRO A 102 1.18 -29.99 -17.21
C PRO A 102 0.20 -29.51 -18.30
N ALA A 103 -1.10 -29.46 -18.01
CA ALA A 103 -2.10 -28.97 -18.96
C ALA A 103 -2.03 -27.44 -19.17
N ILE A 104 -1.55 -26.70 -18.17
CA ILE A 104 -1.27 -25.27 -18.27
C ILE A 104 0.14 -25.05 -18.81
N GLY A 105 1.14 -25.71 -18.21
CA GLY A 105 2.51 -25.74 -18.68
C GLY A 105 3.23 -24.40 -18.61
N ALA A 106 3.01 -23.60 -17.55
CA ALA A 106 3.72 -22.34 -17.41
C ALA A 106 5.22 -22.58 -17.27
N SER A 107 6.00 -21.97 -18.18
CA SER A 107 7.46 -22.05 -18.23
C SER A 107 8.15 -20.99 -17.42
N VAL A 108 7.50 -19.84 -17.20
CA VAL A 108 8.01 -18.67 -16.46
C VAL A 108 7.02 -18.29 -15.37
N ALA A 109 7.54 -17.95 -14.18
CA ALA A 109 6.86 -17.23 -13.11
C ALA A 109 7.36 -15.78 -13.13
N TRP A 110 6.46 -14.77 -13.11
CA TRP A 110 6.87 -13.37 -13.23
C TRP A 110 5.95 -12.44 -12.46
N GLY A 111 6.53 -11.67 -11.52
CA GLY A 111 5.80 -10.70 -10.68
C GLY A 111 5.00 -11.32 -9.54
N GLY A 112 4.72 -10.51 -8.53
CA GLY A 112 3.96 -10.89 -7.32
C GLY A 112 4.77 -10.86 -6.03
N GLY A 113 5.98 -10.32 -6.09
CA GLY A 113 6.83 -10.03 -4.94
C GLY A 113 7.61 -11.22 -4.36
N PRO A 114 8.62 -10.94 -3.51
CA PRO A 114 9.52 -11.97 -2.95
C PRO A 114 8.81 -13.03 -2.12
N THR A 115 7.80 -12.64 -1.34
CA THR A 115 7.01 -13.55 -0.50
C THR A 115 6.44 -14.73 -1.29
N LEU A 116 5.75 -14.45 -2.42
CA LEU A 116 5.23 -15.48 -3.31
C LEU A 116 6.36 -16.40 -3.81
N PHE A 117 7.46 -15.82 -4.28
CA PHE A 117 8.56 -16.57 -4.89
C PHE A 117 9.37 -17.38 -3.88
N ASN A 118 9.55 -16.90 -2.64
CA ASN A 118 10.18 -17.66 -1.57
C ASN A 118 9.37 -18.91 -1.21
N ASN A 119 8.03 -18.81 -1.18
CA ASN A 119 7.16 -19.96 -1.03
C ASN A 119 7.32 -20.97 -2.20
N LEU A 120 7.43 -20.49 -3.44
CA LEU A 120 7.68 -21.35 -4.60
C LEU A 120 9.07 -22.02 -4.55
N VAL A 121 10.08 -21.35 -3.97
CA VAL A 121 11.40 -21.95 -3.71
C VAL A 121 11.29 -23.04 -2.66
N ALA A 122 10.63 -22.76 -1.51
CA ALA A 122 10.43 -23.72 -0.44
C ALA A 122 9.65 -24.97 -0.90
N ALA A 123 8.66 -24.79 -1.78
CA ALA A 123 7.89 -25.87 -2.39
C ALA A 123 8.60 -26.57 -3.56
N ASP A 124 9.82 -26.16 -3.90
CA ASP A 124 10.62 -26.71 -5.01
C ASP A 124 9.93 -26.65 -6.39
N HIS A 125 9.20 -25.55 -6.64
CA HIS A 125 8.51 -25.32 -7.92
C HIS A 125 9.32 -24.50 -8.93
N LEU A 126 10.46 -23.95 -8.52
CA LEU A 126 11.35 -23.17 -9.36
C LEU A 126 12.61 -23.96 -9.75
N ARG A 127 12.96 -23.88 -11.03
CA ARG A 127 14.18 -24.44 -11.58
C ARG A 127 15.39 -23.60 -11.17
N SER A 128 16.50 -24.26 -10.85
CA SER A 128 17.78 -23.58 -10.70
C SER A 128 18.25 -23.01 -12.04
N ILE A 129 18.61 -21.74 -12.05
CA ILE A 129 19.23 -21.08 -13.20
C ILE A 129 20.71 -21.48 -13.23
N ASN A 130 21.00 -22.61 -13.88
CA ASN A 130 22.33 -23.21 -13.95
C ASN A 130 22.94 -23.22 -15.36
N ASP A 131 22.24 -22.65 -16.34
CA ASP A 131 22.82 -22.38 -17.66
C ASP A 131 23.94 -21.35 -17.49
N THR A 132 25.17 -21.74 -17.79
CA THR A 132 26.37 -20.91 -17.55
C THR A 132 26.30 -19.57 -18.28
N SER A 133 25.73 -19.53 -19.48
CA SER A 133 25.62 -18.32 -20.29
C SER A 133 24.64 -17.32 -19.63
N LEU A 134 23.45 -17.80 -19.25
CA LEU A 134 22.44 -16.96 -18.59
C LEU A 134 22.90 -16.53 -17.19
N LEU A 135 23.47 -17.46 -16.40
CA LEU A 135 23.95 -17.18 -15.06
C LEU A 135 25.06 -16.13 -15.06
N ASN A 136 26.08 -16.28 -15.91
CA ASN A 136 27.15 -15.30 -16.03
C ASN A 136 26.62 -13.94 -16.51
N TRP A 137 25.65 -13.95 -17.43
CA TRP A 137 25.04 -12.72 -17.91
C TRP A 137 24.25 -12.01 -16.80
N ILE A 138 23.43 -12.75 -16.01
CA ILE A 138 22.70 -12.19 -14.85
C ILE A 138 23.68 -11.61 -13.83
N SER A 139 24.75 -12.36 -13.50
CA SER A 139 25.75 -11.93 -12.53
C SER A 139 26.47 -10.65 -12.94
N ALA A 140 26.67 -10.45 -14.24
CA ALA A 140 27.33 -9.25 -14.77
C ALA A 140 26.40 -8.03 -14.91
N ASN A 141 25.07 -8.23 -14.97
CA ASN A 141 24.12 -7.19 -15.36
C ASN A 141 23.07 -6.84 -14.29
N VAL A 142 22.87 -7.68 -13.28
CA VAL A 142 21.95 -7.43 -12.19
C VAL A 142 22.73 -7.48 -10.88
N SER A 143 22.60 -6.48 -10.04
CA SER A 143 23.23 -6.44 -8.72
C SER A 143 22.67 -7.53 -7.80
N ASP A 144 23.44 -7.98 -6.82
CA ASP A 144 22.94 -8.92 -5.80
C ASP A 144 21.99 -8.22 -4.83
N THR A 145 22.24 -6.93 -4.57
CA THR A 145 21.42 -6.10 -3.70
C THR A 145 21.20 -4.72 -4.31
N ILE A 146 20.05 -4.11 -4.01
CA ILE A 146 19.74 -2.70 -4.31
C ILE A 146 19.15 -2.09 -3.03
N ALA A 147 19.74 -1.00 -2.53
CA ALA A 147 19.36 -0.34 -1.28
C ALA A 147 19.15 -1.34 -0.12
N GLY A 148 20.06 -2.31 0.01
CA GLY A 148 20.03 -3.35 1.03
C GLY A 148 19.10 -4.54 0.76
N ALA A 149 18.20 -4.45 -0.22
CA ALA A 149 17.27 -5.55 -0.55
C ALA A 149 17.90 -6.58 -1.49
N GLU A 150 17.59 -7.87 -1.29
CA GLU A 150 18.04 -8.96 -2.15
C GLU A 150 17.39 -8.86 -3.54
N MET A 151 18.22 -8.89 -4.59
CA MET A 151 17.76 -8.92 -5.99
C MET A 151 17.89 -10.33 -6.60
N LYS A 152 18.47 -11.26 -5.89
CA LYS A 152 18.67 -12.65 -6.30
C LYS A 152 18.44 -13.58 -5.12
N LYS A 153 17.70 -14.65 -5.34
CA LYS A 153 17.48 -15.69 -4.32
C LYS A 153 18.17 -16.98 -4.68
N TYR A 154 18.95 -17.48 -3.76
CA TYR A 154 19.62 -18.76 -3.88
C TYR A 154 18.98 -19.79 -2.95
N ASP A 155 18.99 -21.06 -3.34
CA ASP A 155 18.62 -22.16 -2.46
C ASP A 155 19.78 -22.53 -1.50
N GLU A 156 19.54 -23.46 -0.57
CA GLU A 156 20.54 -23.94 0.38
C GLU A 156 21.81 -24.53 -0.28
N SER A 157 21.71 -24.97 -1.54
CA SER A 157 22.80 -25.47 -2.35
C SER A 157 23.49 -24.38 -3.18
N ASN A 158 23.18 -23.12 -2.92
CA ASN A 158 23.69 -21.94 -3.64
C ASN A 158 23.34 -21.93 -5.15
N ASN A 159 22.18 -22.46 -5.51
CA ASN A 159 21.66 -22.33 -6.87
C ASN A 159 20.71 -21.16 -6.97
N LEU A 160 20.89 -20.31 -7.98
CA LEU A 160 20.01 -19.18 -8.26
C LEU A 160 18.59 -19.65 -8.64
N LYS A 161 17.57 -19.21 -7.93
CA LYS A 161 16.16 -19.59 -8.12
C LYS A 161 15.32 -18.50 -8.78
N TRP A 162 15.48 -17.25 -8.35
CA TRP A 162 14.82 -16.12 -8.97
C TRP A 162 15.71 -14.87 -8.96
N VAL A 163 15.38 -13.93 -9.84
CA VAL A 163 16.04 -12.63 -10.00
C VAL A 163 14.98 -11.55 -10.01
N ALA A 164 15.21 -10.41 -9.34
CA ALA A 164 14.34 -9.26 -9.45
C ALA A 164 14.31 -8.72 -10.88
N ALA A 165 13.13 -8.52 -11.43
CA ALA A 165 12.87 -7.98 -12.75
C ALA A 165 12.45 -6.51 -12.73
N ALA A 166 11.96 -6.04 -11.60
CA ALA A 166 11.68 -4.64 -11.27
C ALA A 166 11.96 -4.44 -9.78
N ILE A 167 12.02 -3.19 -9.34
CA ILE A 167 12.01 -2.85 -7.92
C ILE A 167 10.82 -1.96 -7.60
N SER A 168 10.47 -1.90 -6.33
CA SER A 168 9.45 -0.99 -5.81
C SER A 168 9.87 -0.46 -4.45
N SER A 169 9.44 0.76 -4.13
CA SER A 169 9.53 1.36 -2.80
C SER A 169 8.13 1.60 -2.23
N PHE A 170 8.04 1.75 -0.93
CA PHE A 170 6.78 1.94 -0.21
C PHE A 170 6.81 3.27 0.53
N GLY A 171 5.70 3.97 0.46
CA GLY A 171 5.57 5.30 1.05
C GLY A 171 4.15 5.80 1.00
N PHE A 172 4.01 7.08 0.80
CA PHE A 172 2.69 7.72 0.66
C PHE A 172 2.73 8.83 -0.37
N THR A 173 1.57 9.09 -0.97
CA THR A 173 1.37 10.22 -1.89
C THR A 173 0.66 11.33 -1.14
N VAL A 174 1.18 12.55 -1.22
CA VAL A 174 0.56 13.76 -0.68
C VAL A 174 -0.07 14.57 -1.82
N ASN A 175 -1.20 15.23 -1.55
CA ASN A 175 -1.78 16.25 -2.40
C ASN A 175 -1.54 17.61 -1.73
N ASN A 176 -0.58 18.37 -2.26
CA ASN A 176 -0.11 19.62 -1.68
C ASN A 176 -1.22 20.69 -1.58
N ASN A 177 -2.10 20.77 -2.58
CA ASN A 177 -3.22 21.69 -2.56
C ASN A 177 -4.22 21.33 -1.45
N THR A 178 -4.48 20.03 -1.25
CA THR A 178 -5.37 19.56 -0.18
C THR A 178 -4.74 19.77 1.20
N LEU A 179 -3.44 19.48 1.39
CA LEU A 179 -2.72 19.81 2.63
C LEU A 179 -2.86 21.29 2.98
N GLN A 180 -2.55 22.15 2.02
CA GLN A 180 -2.61 23.60 2.22
C GLN A 180 -4.03 24.10 2.53
N SER A 181 -5.03 23.63 1.77
CA SER A 181 -6.42 24.06 1.95
C SER A 181 -7.03 23.62 3.28
N ARG A 182 -6.50 22.53 3.87
CA ARG A 182 -6.93 21.99 5.17
C ARG A 182 -6.01 22.41 6.32
N ASN A 183 -4.99 23.22 6.04
CA ASN A 183 -3.98 23.69 6.99
C ASN A 183 -3.28 22.53 7.72
N LEU A 184 -2.98 21.44 7.00
CA LEU A 184 -2.27 20.28 7.53
C LEU A 184 -0.76 20.45 7.37
N PRO A 185 0.06 19.91 8.30
CA PRO A 185 1.51 19.88 8.15
C PRO A 185 1.92 18.98 6.97
N TYR A 186 3.10 19.23 6.38
CA TYR A 186 3.65 18.36 5.35
C TYR A 186 4.29 17.13 6.01
N PRO A 187 3.78 15.90 5.76
CA PRO A 187 4.31 14.71 6.41
C PRO A 187 5.57 14.19 5.71
N THR A 188 6.50 13.64 6.49
CA THR A 188 7.74 13.01 6.03
C THR A 188 7.96 11.61 6.61
N THR A 189 7.25 11.28 7.69
CA THR A 189 7.35 10.02 8.42
C THR A 189 5.98 9.35 8.58
N TRP A 190 5.96 8.09 9.05
CA TRP A 190 4.72 7.41 9.40
C TRP A 190 4.09 7.99 10.67
N GLU A 191 4.93 8.43 11.61
CA GLU A 191 4.50 9.07 12.86
C GLU A 191 3.81 10.42 12.60
N ASP A 192 4.26 11.18 11.59
CA ASP A 192 3.56 12.42 11.20
C ASP A 192 2.10 12.12 10.83
N LEU A 193 1.85 11.00 10.11
CA LEU A 193 0.49 10.59 9.73
C LEU A 193 -0.34 10.10 10.93
N ALA A 194 0.31 9.64 11.99
CA ALA A 194 -0.32 9.22 13.24
C ALA A 194 -0.60 10.40 14.19
N SER A 195 -0.07 11.59 13.90
CA SER A 195 -0.23 12.78 14.74
C SER A 195 -1.70 13.20 14.85
N PRO A 196 -2.14 13.63 16.05
CA PRO A 196 -3.44 14.27 16.21
C PRO A 196 -3.66 15.49 15.29
N GLU A 197 -2.59 16.16 14.85
CA GLU A 197 -2.66 17.31 13.94
C GLU A 197 -3.25 16.97 12.56
N PHE A 198 -3.23 15.68 12.16
CA PHE A 198 -3.89 15.20 10.95
C PHE A 198 -5.40 14.99 11.12
N PHE A 199 -5.94 15.13 12.32
CA PHE A 199 -7.38 15.13 12.55
C PHE A 199 -7.93 16.56 12.42
N THR A 200 -8.95 16.77 11.58
CA THR A 200 -9.58 18.10 11.41
C THR A 200 -11.00 18.11 11.94
N THR A 201 -11.83 17.19 11.49
CA THR A 201 -13.22 17.03 11.95
C THR A 201 -13.68 15.58 11.80
N ALA A 202 -14.70 15.19 12.55
CA ALA A 202 -15.31 13.86 12.42
C ALA A 202 -15.86 13.57 11.01
N ALA A 203 -16.26 14.61 10.26
CA ALA A 203 -16.81 14.48 8.91
C ALA A 203 -15.73 14.43 7.82
N GLN A 204 -14.45 14.68 8.14
CA GLN A 204 -13.37 14.80 7.16
C GLN A 204 -12.27 13.79 7.44
N ASN A 205 -11.90 13.05 6.42
CA ASN A 205 -10.76 12.13 6.45
C ASN A 205 -9.59 12.76 5.70
N ASN A 206 -8.40 12.75 6.30
CA ASN A 206 -7.22 13.37 5.69
C ASN A 206 -6.26 12.34 5.10
N ILE A 207 -6.42 11.06 5.44
CA ILE A 207 -5.58 9.97 4.98
C ILE A 207 -6.45 8.87 4.33
N ALA A 208 -5.95 8.25 3.26
CA ALA A 208 -6.51 7.03 2.69
C ALA A 208 -5.63 5.83 3.06
N MET A 209 -6.22 4.83 3.70
CA MET A 209 -5.60 3.54 4.00
C MET A 209 -6.40 2.42 3.35
N GLY A 210 -5.73 1.35 2.91
CA GLY A 210 -6.39 0.17 2.34
C GLY A 210 -6.68 -0.88 3.39
N ASN A 211 -7.84 -1.55 3.30
CA ASN A 211 -8.14 -2.72 4.12
C ASN A 211 -7.10 -3.83 3.86
N ALA A 212 -6.44 -4.32 4.90
CA ALA A 212 -5.32 -5.22 4.74
C ALA A 212 -5.64 -6.53 3.96
N PRO A 213 -6.78 -7.21 4.15
CA PRO A 213 -7.13 -8.38 3.34
C PRO A 213 -7.28 -8.10 1.84
N ASP A 214 -7.59 -6.87 1.44
CA ASP A 214 -7.96 -6.50 0.07
C ASP A 214 -6.82 -5.86 -0.72
N THR A 215 -5.68 -5.55 -0.06
CA THR A 215 -4.55 -4.85 -0.69
C THR A 215 -3.20 -5.40 -0.26
N THR A 216 -2.37 -5.79 -1.24
CA THR A 216 -1.02 -6.28 -0.96
C THR A 216 -0.02 -5.16 -0.65
N SER A 217 -0.13 -4.01 -1.32
CA SER A 217 0.81 -2.91 -1.12
C SER A 217 0.64 -2.23 0.24
N ASN A 218 -0.62 -1.97 0.69
CA ASN A 218 -0.84 -1.41 2.02
C ASN A 218 -0.52 -2.43 3.12
N THR A 219 -0.81 -3.72 2.91
CA THR A 219 -0.38 -4.79 3.82
C THR A 219 1.13 -4.77 4.02
N ARG A 220 1.90 -4.62 2.93
CA ARG A 220 3.36 -4.50 3.02
C ARG A 220 3.78 -3.24 3.79
N ILE A 221 3.11 -2.12 3.62
CA ILE A 221 3.39 -0.89 4.39
C ILE A 221 3.13 -1.13 5.89
N TYR A 222 2.04 -1.81 6.26
CA TYR A 222 1.79 -2.16 7.66
C TYR A 222 2.88 -3.06 8.24
N GLN A 223 3.35 -4.05 7.48
CA GLN A 223 4.48 -4.89 7.88
C GLN A 223 5.78 -4.09 8.05
N ILE A 224 6.03 -3.10 7.20
CA ILE A 224 7.18 -2.18 7.32
C ILE A 224 7.09 -1.39 8.63
N ILE A 225 5.94 -0.81 8.94
CA ILE A 225 5.72 -0.07 10.18
C ILE A 225 5.91 -0.99 11.38
N LEU A 226 5.32 -2.19 11.38
CA LEU A 226 5.46 -3.16 12.47
C LEU A 226 6.90 -3.63 12.67
N GLN A 227 7.68 -3.79 11.60
CA GLN A 227 9.08 -4.19 11.72
C GLN A 227 10.01 -3.02 12.08
N LYS A 228 9.68 -1.79 11.67
CA LYS A 228 10.43 -0.59 12.02
C LYS A 228 10.32 -0.25 13.50
N PHE A 229 9.09 -0.25 14.03
CA PHE A 229 8.79 0.27 15.37
C PHE A 229 8.55 -0.83 16.41
N GLY A 230 8.52 -2.10 15.99
CA GLY A 230 8.10 -3.23 16.83
C GLY A 230 6.59 -3.40 16.83
N TRP A 231 6.11 -4.55 17.35
CA TRP A 231 4.70 -4.93 17.23
C TRP A 231 3.76 -3.96 17.94
N GLU A 232 4.04 -3.64 19.19
CA GLU A 232 3.17 -2.80 20.02
C GLU A 232 3.13 -1.34 19.49
N ARG A 233 4.29 -0.71 19.37
CA ARG A 233 4.38 0.67 18.88
C ARG A 233 3.93 0.80 17.41
N GLY A 234 4.23 -0.20 16.58
CA GLY A 234 3.79 -0.22 15.19
C GLY A 234 2.26 -0.26 15.07
N TRP A 235 1.56 -1.05 15.89
CA TRP A 235 0.10 -1.06 15.94
C TRP A 235 -0.46 0.25 16.46
N GLU A 236 0.14 0.84 17.47
CA GLU A 236 -0.26 2.16 17.97
C GLU A 236 -0.22 3.22 16.87
N ILE A 237 0.88 3.26 16.08
CA ILE A 237 0.99 4.15 14.91
C ILE A 237 -0.11 3.84 13.89
N ILE A 238 -0.34 2.57 13.56
CA ILE A 238 -1.36 2.16 12.58
C ILE A 238 -2.77 2.56 13.05
N TYR A 239 -3.11 2.37 14.32
CA TYR A 239 -4.42 2.76 14.87
C TYR A 239 -4.60 4.29 14.85
N SER A 240 -3.58 5.05 15.23
CA SER A 240 -3.61 6.52 15.20
C SER A 240 -3.75 7.05 13.77
N MET A 241 -3.00 6.48 12.82
CA MET A 241 -3.19 6.77 11.40
C MET A 241 -4.62 6.45 10.93
N ALA A 242 -5.19 5.32 11.36
CA ALA A 242 -6.56 4.93 11.01
C ALA A 242 -7.61 5.90 11.59
N GLY A 243 -7.33 6.51 12.75
CA GLY A 243 -8.14 7.59 13.33
C GLY A 243 -8.24 8.83 12.43
N ASN A 244 -7.18 9.12 11.67
CA ASN A 244 -7.13 10.20 10.69
C ASN A 244 -7.65 9.81 9.29
N SER A 245 -8.05 8.54 9.10
CA SER A 245 -8.20 7.96 7.77
C SER A 245 -9.64 7.61 7.40
N GLN A 246 -9.82 7.43 6.07
CA GLN A 246 -10.85 6.60 5.47
C GLN A 246 -10.22 5.28 5.05
N ILE A 247 -10.88 4.16 5.37
CA ILE A 247 -10.46 2.82 4.93
C ILE A 247 -11.12 2.50 3.59
N TYR A 248 -10.33 2.09 2.61
CA TYR A 248 -10.75 1.73 1.25
C TYR A 248 -10.54 0.23 0.98
N GLY A 249 -11.30 -0.31 0.03
CA GLY A 249 -11.21 -1.72 -0.35
C GLY A 249 -9.99 -2.08 -1.19
N GLY A 250 -9.19 -1.11 -1.67
CA GLY A 250 -8.06 -1.43 -2.52
C GLY A 250 -7.09 -0.27 -2.77
N SER A 251 -5.92 -0.60 -3.31
CA SER A 251 -4.86 0.38 -3.58
C SER A 251 -5.19 1.34 -4.72
N VAL A 252 -6.06 0.93 -5.65
CA VAL A 252 -6.53 1.82 -6.73
C VAL A 252 -7.43 2.90 -6.18
N GLU A 253 -8.32 2.55 -5.26
CA GLU A 253 -9.23 3.47 -4.60
C GLU A 253 -8.49 4.46 -3.71
N THR A 254 -7.48 4.00 -2.94
CA THR A 254 -6.67 4.89 -2.10
C THR A 254 -5.91 5.91 -2.96
N ARG A 255 -5.28 5.47 -4.06
CA ARG A 255 -4.63 6.36 -5.02
C ARG A 255 -5.61 7.39 -5.60
N ALA A 256 -6.76 6.93 -6.10
CA ALA A 256 -7.75 7.82 -6.70
C ALA A 256 -8.30 8.86 -5.72
N ALA A 257 -8.36 8.55 -4.42
CA ALA A 257 -8.80 9.50 -3.38
C ALA A 257 -7.84 10.68 -3.23
N VAL A 258 -6.52 10.44 -3.23
CA VAL A 258 -5.52 11.53 -3.14
C VAL A 258 -5.42 12.32 -4.44
N GLU A 259 -5.57 11.67 -5.59
CA GLU A 259 -5.61 12.34 -6.90
C GLU A 259 -6.73 13.38 -6.98
N ARG A 260 -7.92 13.02 -6.51
CA ARG A 260 -9.08 13.93 -6.52
C ARG A 260 -9.05 14.96 -5.39
N GLY A 261 -8.15 14.82 -4.40
CA GLY A 261 -8.14 15.65 -3.20
C GLY A 261 -9.24 15.32 -2.20
N ASP A 262 -9.86 14.13 -2.29
CA ASP A 262 -10.80 13.62 -1.29
C ASP A 262 -10.09 13.45 0.07
N VAL A 263 -8.81 13.11 0.03
CA VAL A 263 -7.88 13.06 1.16
C VAL A 263 -6.62 13.86 0.84
N ALA A 264 -5.88 14.25 1.87
CA ALA A 264 -4.61 14.96 1.71
C ALA A 264 -3.44 14.01 1.47
N VAL A 265 -3.51 12.79 2.01
CA VAL A 265 -2.44 11.78 1.94
C VAL A 265 -3.04 10.41 1.64
N SER A 266 -2.33 9.59 0.89
CA SER A 266 -2.69 8.19 0.65
C SER A 266 -1.48 7.29 0.79
N MET A 267 -1.63 6.18 1.49
CA MET A 267 -0.60 5.12 1.52
C MET A 267 -0.50 4.47 0.14
N THR A 268 0.68 4.55 -0.48
CA THR A 268 0.88 4.08 -1.85
C THR A 268 2.23 3.39 -2.03
N ILE A 269 2.28 2.47 -2.99
CA ILE A 269 3.52 1.99 -3.58
C ILE A 269 3.97 3.00 -4.66
N ASP A 270 5.25 3.04 -4.97
CA ASP A 270 5.88 4.03 -5.85
C ASP A 270 5.19 4.24 -7.20
N PHE A 271 4.88 3.15 -7.94
CA PHE A 271 4.26 3.29 -9.25
C PHE A 271 2.84 3.89 -9.18
N TYR A 272 2.08 3.66 -8.10
CA TYR A 272 0.83 4.37 -7.86
C TYR A 272 1.06 5.83 -7.50
N GLY A 273 2.13 6.13 -6.76
CA GLY A 273 2.55 7.51 -6.51
C GLY A 273 2.88 8.24 -7.82
N VAL A 274 3.61 7.60 -8.72
CA VAL A 274 3.95 8.17 -10.04
C VAL A 274 2.70 8.38 -10.90
N ILE A 275 1.76 7.42 -10.91
CA ILE A 275 0.49 7.60 -11.62
C ILE A 275 -0.27 8.80 -11.06
N ALA A 276 -0.36 8.93 -9.74
CA ALA A 276 -1.03 10.07 -9.10
C ALA A 276 -0.37 11.41 -9.48
N MET A 277 0.98 11.47 -9.51
CA MET A 277 1.73 12.67 -9.94
C MET A 277 1.50 13.02 -11.41
N ASN A 278 1.27 12.02 -12.28
CA ASN A 278 0.96 12.25 -13.69
C ASN A 278 -0.46 12.76 -13.89
N GLU A 279 -1.43 12.23 -13.12
CA GLU A 279 -2.84 12.62 -13.21
C GLU A 279 -3.10 13.97 -12.52
N ASN A 280 -2.39 14.28 -11.43
CA ASN A 280 -2.53 15.52 -10.68
C ASN A 280 -1.16 16.10 -10.30
N PRO A 281 -0.74 17.24 -10.88
CA PRO A 281 0.55 17.89 -10.57
C PRO A 281 0.72 18.35 -9.11
N ASP A 282 -0.39 18.48 -8.34
CA ASP A 282 -0.33 18.79 -6.92
C ASP A 282 0.06 17.56 -6.07
N CYS A 283 0.04 16.37 -6.67
CA CYS A 283 0.48 15.14 -6.00
C CYS A 283 2.01 15.02 -5.99
N GLN A 284 2.54 14.50 -4.88
CA GLN A 284 3.95 14.17 -4.71
C GLN A 284 4.09 12.87 -3.94
N TYR A 285 4.94 11.97 -4.43
CA TYR A 285 5.28 10.73 -3.73
C TYR A 285 6.41 10.98 -2.73
N VAL A 286 6.23 10.49 -1.51
CA VAL A 286 7.17 10.60 -0.39
C VAL A 286 7.60 9.21 0.04
N ILE A 287 8.91 8.99 0.14
CA ILE A 287 9.50 7.79 0.74
C ILE A 287 9.94 8.16 2.15
N PRO A 288 9.35 7.59 3.22
CA PRO A 288 9.75 7.87 4.59
C PRO A 288 11.21 7.44 4.82
N GLU A 289 12.05 8.41 5.20
CA GLU A 289 13.48 8.17 5.40
C GLU A 289 13.73 7.15 6.53
N GLY A 290 14.57 6.15 6.24
CA GLY A 290 14.90 5.09 7.21
C GLY A 290 13.71 4.24 7.67
N SER A 291 12.55 4.36 7.02
CA SER A 291 11.29 3.69 7.41
C SER A 291 10.53 3.12 6.21
N SER A 292 11.25 2.78 5.15
CA SER A 292 10.74 2.10 3.95
C SER A 292 11.61 0.90 3.61
N ILE A 293 11.27 0.21 2.54
CA ILE A 293 12.08 -0.86 1.94
C ILE A 293 12.13 -0.71 0.44
N VAL A 294 13.15 -1.30 -0.17
CA VAL A 294 13.12 -1.69 -1.58
C VAL A 294 12.67 -3.14 -1.68
N ASN A 295 11.81 -3.44 -2.62
CA ASN A 295 11.29 -4.79 -2.85
C ASN A 295 11.61 -5.21 -4.28
N GLY A 296 12.31 -6.34 -4.46
CA GLY A 296 12.52 -6.92 -5.78
C GLY A 296 11.25 -7.62 -6.26
N ASP A 297 10.82 -7.35 -7.49
CA ASP A 297 9.68 -8.06 -8.10
C ASP A 297 10.22 -9.16 -9.03
N PRO A 298 10.11 -10.45 -8.65
CA PRO A 298 10.91 -11.51 -9.22
C PRO A 298 10.45 -11.98 -10.60
N ILE A 299 11.42 -12.57 -11.36
CA ILE A 299 11.19 -13.47 -12.47
C ILE A 299 11.96 -14.78 -12.22
N ALA A 300 11.34 -15.92 -12.54
CA ALA A 300 11.91 -17.24 -12.36
C ALA A 300 11.47 -18.21 -13.45
N ILE A 301 12.20 -19.31 -13.60
CA ILE A 301 11.87 -20.38 -14.53
C ILE A 301 11.18 -21.52 -13.75
N SER A 302 10.03 -21.99 -14.23
CA SER A 302 9.31 -23.12 -13.66
C SER A 302 10.20 -24.37 -13.65
N LYS A 303 10.12 -25.18 -12.58
CA LYS A 303 10.85 -26.46 -12.47
C LYS A 303 10.57 -27.37 -13.66
N ASN A 304 9.34 -27.41 -14.10
CA ASN A 304 8.85 -28.29 -15.17
C ASN A 304 8.62 -27.54 -16.51
N ALA A 305 9.32 -26.41 -16.72
CA ALA A 305 9.17 -25.58 -17.92
C ALA A 305 9.15 -26.42 -19.22
N PRO A 306 8.02 -26.48 -19.95
CA PRO A 306 7.94 -27.22 -21.19
C PRO A 306 8.82 -26.63 -22.29
N ASN A 307 8.91 -25.30 -22.36
CA ASN A 307 9.77 -24.59 -23.31
C ASN A 307 10.88 -23.83 -22.57
N LEU A 308 11.93 -24.58 -22.20
CA LEU A 308 13.02 -24.07 -21.37
C LEU A 308 13.85 -22.99 -22.08
N ASP A 309 14.10 -23.15 -23.40
CA ASP A 309 14.91 -22.19 -24.15
C ASP A 309 14.17 -20.85 -24.32
N ALA A 310 12.87 -20.89 -24.59
CA ALA A 310 12.05 -19.69 -24.63
C ALA A 310 11.93 -19.03 -23.24
N ALA A 311 11.82 -19.82 -22.16
CA ALA A 311 11.80 -19.30 -20.79
C ALA A 311 13.11 -18.58 -20.44
N ARG A 312 14.27 -19.14 -20.81
CA ARG A 312 15.58 -18.50 -20.63
C ARG A 312 15.72 -17.21 -21.45
N ALA A 313 15.29 -17.25 -22.71
CA ALA A 313 15.35 -16.10 -23.60
C ALA A 313 14.43 -14.96 -23.11
N PHE A 314 13.21 -15.29 -22.69
CA PHE A 314 12.29 -14.30 -22.11
C PHE A 314 12.82 -13.71 -20.81
N THR A 315 13.32 -14.55 -19.90
CA THR A 315 13.95 -14.07 -18.65
C THR A 315 15.11 -13.11 -18.95
N LYS A 316 15.97 -13.46 -19.91
CA LYS A 316 17.07 -12.59 -20.34
C LYS A 316 16.56 -11.29 -20.96
N PHE A 317 15.50 -11.34 -21.77
CA PHE A 317 14.88 -10.15 -22.36
C PHE A 317 14.34 -9.20 -21.30
N VAL A 318 13.53 -9.72 -20.37
CA VAL A 318 12.97 -8.91 -19.27
C VAL A 318 14.07 -8.20 -18.47
N LEU A 319 15.22 -8.85 -18.26
CA LEU A 319 16.35 -8.30 -17.51
C LEU A 319 17.32 -7.47 -18.38
N SER A 320 17.18 -7.45 -19.70
CA SER A 320 18.02 -6.64 -20.59
C SER A 320 17.69 -5.15 -20.47
N ALA A 321 18.60 -4.26 -20.90
CA ALA A 321 18.33 -2.82 -20.90
C ALA A 321 17.08 -2.48 -21.74
N GLU A 322 16.89 -3.15 -22.88
CA GLU A 322 15.71 -3.03 -23.74
C GLU A 322 14.42 -3.42 -22.99
N GLY A 323 14.40 -4.62 -22.35
CA GLY A 323 13.26 -5.06 -21.55
C GLY A 323 13.01 -4.16 -20.34
N GLN A 324 14.08 -3.72 -19.67
CA GLN A 324 13.97 -2.82 -18.51
C GLN A 324 13.45 -1.42 -18.88
N ALA A 325 13.73 -0.95 -20.10
CA ALA A 325 13.19 0.30 -20.62
C ALA A 325 11.64 0.31 -20.70
N LEU A 326 11.02 -0.86 -20.88
CA LEU A 326 9.56 -0.96 -20.98
C LEU A 326 8.85 -0.66 -19.66
N TRP A 327 9.55 -0.75 -18.52
CA TRP A 327 9.01 -0.31 -17.22
C TRP A 327 8.71 1.19 -17.19
N LEU A 328 9.36 2.00 -18.05
CA LEU A 328 9.23 3.45 -18.15
C LEU A 328 8.02 3.89 -19.01
N ASP A 329 7.22 2.96 -19.54
CA ASP A 329 5.93 3.27 -20.15
C ASP A 329 5.04 4.03 -19.14
N ASN A 330 4.45 5.16 -19.54
CA ASN A 330 3.69 6.04 -18.66
C ASN A 330 2.39 5.43 -18.10
N ARG A 331 2.01 4.25 -18.56
CA ARG A 331 0.91 3.45 -18.02
C ARG A 331 1.39 2.40 -17.01
N ILE A 332 2.72 2.13 -16.97
CA ILE A 332 3.36 1.10 -16.14
C ILE A 332 4.07 1.73 -14.94
N ASN A 333 4.99 2.65 -15.19
CA ASN A 333 5.69 3.49 -14.19
C ASN A 333 6.45 2.70 -13.11
N ARG A 334 7.06 1.55 -13.45
CA ARG A 334 7.84 0.77 -12.49
C ARG A 334 9.30 1.14 -12.51
N LEU A 335 9.96 0.99 -11.36
CA LEU A 335 11.40 1.19 -11.24
C LEU A 335 12.16 -0.02 -11.81
N PRO A 336 13.14 0.20 -12.71
CA PRO A 336 13.96 -0.87 -13.25
C PRO A 336 14.99 -1.37 -12.22
N VAL A 337 15.50 -2.59 -12.39
CA VAL A 337 16.64 -3.12 -11.59
C VAL A 337 18.00 -2.66 -12.14
N ARG A 338 18.02 -1.95 -13.26
CA ARG A 338 19.22 -1.51 -13.97
C ARG A 338 19.11 -0.03 -14.32
N SER A 339 20.16 0.73 -14.04
CA SER A 339 20.21 2.17 -14.36
C SER A 339 20.33 2.48 -15.85
N ASP A 340 20.91 1.58 -16.67
CA ASP A 340 21.01 1.75 -18.12
C ASP A 340 19.66 1.60 -18.85
N ALA A 341 18.59 1.20 -18.14
CA ALA A 341 17.22 1.21 -18.63
C ALA A 341 16.75 2.62 -19.01
N PHE A 342 17.22 3.67 -18.32
CA PHE A 342 16.84 5.05 -18.61
C PHE A 342 17.37 5.53 -19.97
N ASP A 343 18.64 5.20 -20.30
CA ASP A 343 19.21 5.51 -21.61
C ASP A 343 18.54 4.70 -22.72
N ALA A 344 18.24 3.42 -22.45
CA ALA A 344 17.50 2.58 -23.39
C ALA A 344 16.08 3.12 -23.63
N ALA A 345 15.39 3.59 -22.60
CA ALA A 345 14.05 4.19 -22.72
C ALA A 345 14.10 5.50 -23.53
N ARG A 346 15.10 6.35 -23.32
CA ARG A 346 15.30 7.58 -24.12
C ARG A 346 15.47 7.28 -25.60
N SER A 347 16.07 6.13 -25.93
CA SER A 347 16.19 5.71 -27.32
C SER A 347 14.84 5.30 -27.96
N LEU A 348 13.82 4.99 -27.14
CA LEU A 348 12.46 4.67 -27.58
C LEU A 348 11.55 5.90 -27.65
N VAL A 349 11.98 7.07 -27.14
CA VAL A 349 11.18 8.30 -27.19
C VAL A 349 10.93 8.71 -28.64
N GLY A 350 9.65 8.84 -29.00
CA GLY A 350 9.24 9.13 -30.38
C GLY A 350 9.02 7.90 -31.26
N GLU A 351 9.51 6.73 -30.86
CA GLU A 351 9.22 5.43 -31.47
C GLU A 351 8.08 4.72 -30.75
N ASP A 352 8.14 4.68 -29.42
CA ASP A 352 7.03 4.21 -28.56
C ASP A 352 6.22 5.39 -28.04
N THR A 353 4.91 5.39 -28.32
CA THR A 353 3.99 6.49 -27.97
C THR A 353 3.87 6.71 -26.46
N TYR A 354 4.11 5.67 -25.66
CA TYR A 354 3.91 5.69 -24.22
C TYR A 354 5.21 5.90 -23.43
N ILE A 355 6.37 5.93 -24.10
CA ILE A 355 7.65 6.28 -23.50
C ILE A 355 7.99 7.72 -23.86
N VAL A 356 7.89 8.63 -22.90
CA VAL A 356 8.10 10.06 -23.09
C VAL A 356 9.19 10.58 -22.14
N GLU A 357 10.01 11.56 -22.59
CA GLU A 357 11.17 12.04 -21.84
C GLU A 357 10.81 12.55 -20.43
N SER A 358 9.70 13.29 -20.29
CA SER A 358 9.28 13.78 -18.97
C SER A 358 9.00 12.68 -17.98
N GLN A 359 8.44 11.56 -18.45
CA GLN A 359 8.17 10.37 -17.64
C GLN A 359 9.47 9.63 -17.28
N VAL A 360 10.36 9.46 -18.26
CA VAL A 360 11.67 8.84 -18.01
C VAL A 360 12.43 9.63 -16.95
N ALA A 361 12.47 10.96 -17.04
CA ALA A 361 13.13 11.82 -16.07
C ALA A 361 12.48 11.77 -14.67
N LEU A 362 11.14 11.69 -14.61
CA LEU A 362 10.40 11.57 -13.34
C LEU A 362 10.74 10.25 -12.62
N VAL A 363 10.67 9.13 -13.34
CA VAL A 363 10.95 7.81 -12.77
C VAL A 363 12.44 7.65 -12.42
N GLU A 364 13.37 8.26 -13.21
CA GLU A 364 14.80 8.28 -12.90
C GLU A 364 15.11 9.05 -11.61
N ASN A 365 14.44 10.18 -11.39
CA ASN A 365 14.56 10.93 -10.13
C ASN A 365 14.05 10.10 -8.94
N LEU A 366 12.91 9.43 -9.10
CA LEU A 366 12.38 8.56 -8.06
C LEU A 366 13.32 7.35 -7.80
N TYR A 367 13.87 6.76 -8.85
CA TYR A 367 14.86 5.69 -8.73
C TYR A 367 16.07 6.14 -7.90
N SER A 368 16.63 7.33 -8.18
CA SER A 368 17.74 7.89 -7.42
C SER A 368 17.39 8.06 -5.93
N LYS A 369 16.22 8.64 -5.63
CA LYS A 369 15.73 8.78 -4.25
C LYS A 369 15.53 7.44 -3.56
N THR A 370 15.06 6.43 -4.30
CA THR A 370 14.89 5.07 -3.78
C THR A 370 16.22 4.44 -3.41
N LEU A 371 17.28 4.68 -4.20
CA LEU A 371 18.63 4.18 -3.91
C LEU A 371 19.30 4.91 -2.73
N GLU A 372 19.00 6.20 -2.55
CA GLU A 372 19.55 7.03 -1.46
C GLU A 372 18.88 6.75 -0.11
N ASN A 373 17.67 6.16 -0.11
CA ASN A 373 16.95 5.86 1.12
C ASN A 373 17.56 4.64 1.81
N GLU A 374 18.21 4.86 2.94
CA GLU A 374 18.62 3.79 3.86
C GLU A 374 17.37 3.23 4.55
N GLY A 375 16.75 2.23 3.93
CA GLY A 375 15.56 1.58 4.47
C GLY A 375 15.84 0.72 5.71
N ILE A 376 14.79 0.07 6.20
CA ILE A 376 14.94 -0.93 7.28
C ILE A 376 15.50 -2.24 6.72
N THR A 377 16.15 -3.02 7.58
CA THR A 377 16.37 -4.44 7.33
C THR A 377 15.04 -5.16 7.51
N PHE A 378 14.45 -5.60 6.40
CA PHE A 378 13.14 -6.25 6.41
C PHE A 378 13.28 -7.77 6.45
N ASP A 379 12.59 -8.39 7.40
CA ASP A 379 12.57 -9.85 7.57
C ASP A 379 11.34 -10.44 6.86
N GLU A 380 11.57 -11.05 5.69
CA GLU A 380 10.53 -11.71 4.89
C GLU A 380 9.96 -12.95 5.58
N ASP A 381 10.77 -13.71 6.32
CA ASP A 381 10.33 -14.91 7.03
C ASP A 381 9.42 -14.54 8.21
N LEU A 382 9.76 -13.47 8.93
CA LEU A 382 8.88 -12.89 9.94
C LEU A 382 7.54 -12.45 9.32
N SER A 383 7.56 -11.72 8.21
CA SER A 383 6.35 -11.30 7.50
C SER A 383 5.45 -12.48 7.15
N LEU A 384 6.01 -13.51 6.52
CA LEU A 384 5.28 -14.74 6.15
C LEU A 384 4.68 -15.46 7.34
N SER A 385 5.41 -15.48 8.46
CA SER A 385 4.98 -16.19 9.66
C SER A 385 3.74 -15.61 10.34
N LEU A 386 3.32 -14.38 9.98
CA LEU A 386 2.24 -13.65 10.65
C LEU A 386 1.26 -12.93 9.70
N GLU A 387 1.48 -12.95 8.38
CA GLU A 387 0.77 -12.09 7.43
C GLU A 387 -0.75 -12.24 7.49
N GLU A 388 -1.30 -13.47 7.51
CA GLU A 388 -2.74 -13.67 7.54
C GLU A 388 -3.35 -13.27 8.89
N ALA A 389 -2.69 -13.59 10.00
CA ALA A 389 -3.14 -13.15 11.32
C ALA A 389 -3.15 -11.62 11.41
N MET A 390 -2.10 -10.95 10.92
CA MET A 390 -1.98 -9.49 10.89
C MET A 390 -3.06 -8.85 10.01
N ARG A 391 -3.33 -9.38 8.82
CA ARG A 391 -4.34 -8.85 7.88
C ARG A 391 -5.74 -8.88 8.48
N TYR A 392 -6.15 -10.03 9.04
CA TYR A 392 -7.45 -10.16 9.67
C TYR A 392 -7.55 -9.47 11.02
N HIS A 393 -6.42 -9.30 11.74
CA HIS A 393 -6.37 -8.45 12.91
C HIS A 393 -6.63 -6.97 12.53
N PHE A 394 -6.02 -6.46 11.46
CA PHE A 394 -6.31 -5.13 10.92
C PHE A 394 -7.80 -4.96 10.58
N GLU A 395 -8.38 -5.92 9.84
CA GLU A 395 -9.79 -5.87 9.46
C GLU A 395 -10.71 -5.80 10.67
N ALA A 396 -10.49 -6.68 11.66
CA ALA A 396 -11.32 -6.75 12.86
C ALA A 396 -11.18 -5.51 13.77
N THR A 397 -9.94 -5.04 13.96
CA THR A 397 -9.65 -3.98 14.96
C THR A 397 -9.71 -2.57 14.40
N ILE A 398 -9.71 -2.43 13.07
CA ILE A 398 -9.77 -1.13 12.38
C ILE A 398 -10.99 -1.05 11.47
N THR A 399 -11.06 -1.89 10.43
CA THR A 399 -12.07 -1.74 9.37
C THR A 399 -13.49 -1.95 9.90
N ASN A 400 -13.72 -3.06 10.63
CA ASN A 400 -15.05 -3.43 11.11
C ASN A 400 -15.58 -2.54 12.24
N VAL A 401 -14.67 -1.93 13.00
CA VAL A 401 -14.99 -1.07 14.16
C VAL A 401 -14.59 0.41 13.94
N HIS A 402 -14.39 0.80 12.69
CA HIS A 402 -13.79 2.10 12.32
C HIS A 402 -14.52 3.31 12.88
N THR A 403 -15.85 3.25 13.00
CA THR A 403 -16.62 4.33 13.60
C THR A 403 -16.24 4.53 15.06
N THR A 404 -16.18 3.48 15.87
CA THR A 404 -15.81 3.56 17.28
C THR A 404 -14.36 4.02 17.46
N LEU A 405 -13.45 3.48 16.63
CA LEU A 405 -12.05 3.90 16.58
C LEU A 405 -11.92 5.41 16.33
N ARG A 406 -12.61 5.93 15.31
CA ARG A 406 -12.58 7.35 14.97
C ARG A 406 -13.24 8.24 15.99
N ASP A 407 -14.33 7.79 16.59
CA ASP A 407 -14.99 8.55 17.64
C ASP A 407 -14.07 8.75 18.86
N SER A 408 -13.35 7.70 19.25
CA SER A 408 -12.33 7.79 20.30
C SER A 408 -11.17 8.70 19.91
N TRP A 409 -10.63 8.51 18.70
CA TRP A 409 -9.53 9.34 18.18
C TRP A 409 -9.92 10.83 18.08
N SER A 410 -11.16 11.11 17.70
CA SER A 410 -11.71 12.47 17.65
C SER A 410 -11.60 13.20 18.98
N GLU A 411 -11.99 12.55 20.08
CA GLU A 411 -11.89 13.12 21.43
C GLU A 411 -10.42 13.36 21.80
N ILE A 412 -9.55 12.39 21.58
CA ILE A 412 -8.12 12.54 21.87
C ILE A 412 -7.52 13.69 21.06
N ALA A 413 -7.73 13.72 19.75
CA ALA A 413 -7.12 14.69 18.85
C ALA A 413 -7.63 16.12 19.07
N LEU A 414 -8.92 16.31 19.28
CA LEU A 414 -9.50 17.64 19.53
C LEU A 414 -9.07 18.19 20.89
N ASN A 415 -8.97 17.39 21.93
CA ASN A 415 -8.48 17.82 23.23
C ASN A 415 -6.98 18.15 23.19
N TYR A 416 -6.17 17.36 22.46
CA TYR A 416 -4.75 17.65 22.21
C TYR A 416 -4.59 19.02 21.53
N GLN A 417 -5.27 19.23 20.40
CA GLN A 417 -5.22 20.48 19.64
C GLN A 417 -5.82 21.67 20.37
N GLY A 418 -6.81 21.45 21.21
CA GLY A 418 -7.50 22.46 22.03
C GLY A 418 -6.72 22.91 23.27
N GLY A 419 -5.57 22.29 23.58
CA GLY A 419 -4.76 22.60 24.75
C GLY A 419 -5.33 22.04 26.06
N ALA A 420 -6.28 21.10 26.01
CA ALA A 420 -6.84 20.47 27.22
C ALA A 420 -5.78 19.59 27.95
N PHE A 421 -4.73 19.22 27.27
CA PHE A 421 -3.63 18.41 27.81
C PHE A 421 -2.43 19.24 28.31
N ASP A 422 -2.58 20.58 28.30
CA ASP A 422 -1.55 21.46 28.86
C ASP A 422 -1.36 21.18 30.37
N PRO A 423 -0.14 21.30 30.92
CA PRO A 423 1.07 21.77 30.22
C PRO A 423 1.93 20.67 29.61
N ALA A 424 1.46 19.43 29.52
CA ALA A 424 2.22 18.28 29.02
C ALA A 424 1.44 17.45 27.98
N PRO A 425 1.10 18.03 26.79
CA PRO A 425 0.23 17.39 25.82
C PRO A 425 0.77 16.05 25.32
N ASP A 426 2.07 15.93 25.04
CA ASP A 426 2.66 14.69 24.54
C ASP A 426 2.63 13.58 25.59
N GLN A 427 2.91 13.89 26.87
CA GLN A 427 2.84 12.89 27.94
C GLN A 427 1.40 12.40 28.17
N ARG A 428 0.41 13.29 28.02
CA ARG A 428 -1.00 12.90 28.10
C ARG A 428 -1.41 12.04 26.90
N LEU A 429 -0.98 12.43 25.71
CA LEU A 429 -1.19 11.65 24.50
C LEU A 429 -0.64 10.24 24.66
N ASP A 430 0.62 10.09 25.11
CA ASP A 430 1.25 8.78 25.35
C ASP A 430 0.44 7.93 26.34
N GLN A 431 -0.06 8.51 27.44
CA GLN A 431 -0.91 7.79 28.41
C GLN A 431 -2.24 7.30 27.80
N LEU A 432 -2.83 8.08 26.88
CA LEU A 432 -4.04 7.67 26.18
C LEU A 432 -3.75 6.61 25.11
N LEU A 433 -2.59 6.69 24.46
CA LEU A 433 -2.14 5.71 23.51
C LEU A 433 -1.78 4.36 24.16
N ASP A 434 -1.37 4.35 25.43
CA ASP A 434 -1.22 3.14 26.25
C ASP A 434 -2.53 2.34 26.41
N ILE A 435 -3.68 2.97 26.17
CA ILE A 435 -5.00 2.32 26.13
C ILE A 435 -5.43 2.11 24.67
N TYR A 436 -5.49 3.20 23.90
CA TYR A 436 -5.99 3.24 22.53
C TYR A 436 -5.17 2.36 21.56
N GLY A 437 -3.83 2.36 21.73
CA GLY A 437 -2.87 1.75 20.81
C GLY A 437 -2.63 0.25 21.02
N VAL A 438 -3.17 -0.37 22.08
CA VAL A 438 -2.85 -1.78 22.41
C VAL A 438 -3.47 -2.76 21.42
N PRO A 439 -2.67 -3.63 20.75
CA PRO A 439 -3.21 -4.66 19.85
C PRO A 439 -3.90 -5.78 20.64
N ALA A 440 -4.93 -6.38 20.03
CA ALA A 440 -5.68 -7.49 20.64
C ALA A 440 -4.87 -8.77 20.79
N ILE A 441 -3.77 -8.91 20.06
CA ILE A 441 -2.83 -10.04 20.15
C ILE A 441 -1.40 -9.52 20.09
N ASN A 442 -0.48 -10.24 20.75
CA ASN A 442 0.94 -9.98 20.63
C ASN A 442 1.57 -10.72 19.43
N LEU A 443 2.81 -10.37 19.10
CA LEU A 443 3.56 -10.93 17.97
C LEU A 443 3.62 -12.47 18.01
N THR A 444 3.95 -13.06 19.16
CA THR A 444 4.05 -14.52 19.31
C THR A 444 2.73 -15.20 18.99
N LYS A 445 1.62 -14.64 19.49
CA LYS A 445 0.30 -15.19 19.22
C LYS A 445 -0.10 -15.07 17.74
N ALA A 446 0.24 -13.97 17.10
CA ALA A 446 0.02 -13.78 15.65
C ALA A 446 0.71 -14.88 14.84
N GLN A 447 1.98 -15.19 15.16
CA GLN A 447 2.74 -16.27 14.52
C GLN A 447 2.14 -17.65 14.78
N GLU A 448 1.76 -17.96 16.04
CA GLU A 448 1.18 -19.24 16.41
C GLU A 448 -0.10 -19.58 15.65
N ILE A 449 -0.98 -18.60 15.45
CA ILE A 449 -2.29 -18.82 14.83
C ILE A 449 -2.30 -18.62 13.32
N ASN A 450 -1.25 -18.07 12.72
CA ASN A 450 -1.21 -17.66 11.32
C ASN A 450 -1.65 -18.75 10.35
N GLN A 451 -1.14 -19.97 10.50
CA GLN A 451 -1.49 -21.11 9.64
C GLN A 451 -2.95 -21.54 9.82
N GLN A 452 -3.50 -21.43 11.03
CA GLN A 452 -4.90 -21.75 11.28
C GLN A 452 -5.83 -20.65 10.71
N MET A 453 -5.41 -19.38 10.72
CA MET A 453 -6.12 -18.29 10.06
C MET A 453 -6.29 -18.52 8.55
N ILE A 454 -5.30 -19.18 7.91
CA ILE A 454 -5.38 -19.56 6.48
C ILE A 454 -6.38 -20.70 6.28
N SER A 455 -6.25 -21.79 7.05
CA SER A 455 -6.87 -23.08 6.78
C SER A 455 -8.26 -23.27 7.38
N ASP A 456 -8.64 -22.48 8.40
CA ASP A 456 -9.88 -22.66 9.16
C ASP A 456 -10.68 -21.34 9.22
N SER A 457 -11.66 -21.23 8.35
CA SER A 457 -12.52 -20.04 8.27
C SER A 457 -13.40 -19.83 9.53
N THR A 458 -13.77 -20.90 10.25
CA THR A 458 -14.54 -20.78 11.47
C THR A 458 -13.68 -20.21 12.58
N PHE A 459 -12.48 -20.76 12.78
CA PHE A 459 -11.51 -20.23 13.73
C PHE A 459 -11.21 -18.75 13.43
N ARG A 460 -11.00 -18.40 12.16
CA ARG A 460 -10.75 -17.02 11.76
C ARG A 460 -11.89 -16.08 12.17
N GLN A 461 -13.14 -16.45 11.91
CA GLN A 461 -14.32 -15.65 12.31
C GLN A 461 -14.42 -15.49 13.83
N GLU A 462 -14.13 -16.55 14.60
CA GLU A 462 -14.12 -16.51 16.06
C GLU A 462 -13.06 -15.54 16.58
N GLN A 463 -11.84 -15.58 16.01
CA GLN A 463 -10.78 -14.64 16.37
C GLN A 463 -11.14 -13.20 16.02
N GLN A 464 -11.64 -12.94 14.81
CA GLN A 464 -12.08 -11.60 14.40
C GLN A 464 -13.15 -11.04 15.34
N SER A 465 -14.18 -11.82 15.68
CA SER A 465 -15.23 -11.37 16.59
C SER A 465 -14.71 -11.05 18.01
N ALA A 466 -13.73 -11.83 18.49
CA ALA A 466 -13.10 -11.56 19.78
C ALA A 466 -12.25 -10.26 19.73
N TRP A 467 -11.52 -10.03 18.65
CA TRP A 467 -10.71 -8.83 18.46
C TRP A 467 -11.57 -7.57 18.25
N GLU A 468 -12.69 -7.68 17.54
CA GLU A 468 -13.69 -6.60 17.40
C GLU A 468 -14.20 -6.15 18.76
N SER A 469 -14.66 -7.12 19.59
CA SER A 469 -15.17 -6.82 20.93
C SER A 469 -14.11 -6.14 21.80
N TYR A 470 -12.91 -6.70 21.85
CA TYR A 470 -11.78 -6.13 22.58
C TYR A 470 -11.49 -4.67 22.12
N SER A 471 -11.51 -4.44 20.81
CA SER A 471 -11.17 -3.12 20.26
C SER A 471 -12.25 -2.08 20.53
N ILE A 472 -13.53 -2.47 20.49
CA ILE A 472 -14.64 -1.58 20.90
C ILE A 472 -14.46 -1.15 22.35
N ASP A 473 -14.18 -2.11 23.25
CA ASP A 473 -14.03 -1.83 24.68
C ASP A 473 -12.83 -0.86 24.91
N LYS A 474 -11.66 -1.14 24.35
CA LYS A 474 -10.46 -0.29 24.51
C LYS A 474 -10.64 1.11 23.93
N TYR A 475 -11.32 1.27 22.77
CA TYR A 475 -11.56 2.58 22.20
C TYR A 475 -12.53 3.41 23.04
N ASN A 476 -13.56 2.77 23.60
CA ASN A 476 -14.45 3.43 24.54
C ASN A 476 -13.73 3.81 25.85
N GLU A 477 -12.90 2.93 26.40
CA GLU A 477 -12.06 3.21 27.57
C GLU A 477 -11.11 4.40 27.33
N ALA A 478 -10.41 4.42 26.18
CA ALA A 478 -9.53 5.53 25.83
C ALA A 478 -10.30 6.85 25.66
N LYS A 479 -11.50 6.80 25.08
CA LYS A 479 -12.38 7.96 24.95
C LYS A 479 -12.83 8.51 26.32
N GLU A 480 -13.26 7.62 27.22
CA GLU A 480 -13.68 8.01 28.58
C GLU A 480 -12.49 8.57 29.39
N ALA A 481 -11.31 8.00 29.21
CA ALA A 481 -10.10 8.44 29.91
C ALA A 481 -9.64 9.86 29.53
N VAL A 482 -10.09 10.43 28.41
CA VAL A 482 -9.68 11.80 27.99
C VAL A 482 -9.96 12.84 29.05
N ASP A 483 -11.08 12.70 29.79
CA ASP A 483 -11.52 13.63 30.84
C ASP A 483 -10.89 13.33 32.21
N ASP A 484 -10.14 12.24 32.35
CA ASP A 484 -9.54 11.87 33.64
C ASP A 484 -8.34 12.77 33.98
N PRO A 485 -8.13 13.06 35.27
CA PRO A 485 -6.91 13.70 35.73
C PRO A 485 -5.67 12.91 35.38
N PHE A 486 -4.61 13.53 34.90
CA PHE A 486 -3.39 12.85 34.54
C PHE A 486 -2.16 13.38 35.30
N THR A 487 -1.13 12.54 35.39
CA THR A 487 0.15 12.90 35.99
C THR A 487 1.16 13.20 34.87
N TYR A 488 1.97 14.22 35.08
CA TYR A 488 3.06 14.56 34.18
C TYR A 488 4.32 14.90 34.95
N THR A 489 5.46 14.79 34.29
CA THR A 489 6.78 15.05 34.87
C THR A 489 7.39 16.28 34.19
N THR A 490 7.77 17.26 34.98
CA THR A 490 8.54 18.41 34.51
C THR A 490 10.01 18.24 34.88
N GLU A 491 10.89 18.54 33.94
CA GLU A 491 12.33 18.62 34.21
C GLU A 491 12.69 20.07 34.55
N THR A 492 13.24 20.25 35.73
CA THR A 492 13.77 21.57 36.13
C THR A 492 15.30 21.47 36.09
N VAL A 493 15.91 22.25 35.22
CA VAL A 493 17.36 22.39 35.17
C VAL A 493 17.77 23.59 36.02
N GLU A 494 18.38 23.33 37.17
CA GLU A 494 18.99 24.36 37.99
C GLU A 494 20.47 24.47 37.65
N THR A 495 20.87 25.62 37.14
CA THR A 495 22.30 25.92 36.91
C THR A 495 22.88 26.47 38.20
N THR A 496 23.77 25.70 38.83
CA THR A 496 24.44 26.15 40.04
C THR A 496 25.88 26.53 39.69
N GLU A 497 26.24 27.78 39.97
CA GLU A 497 27.63 28.23 39.88
C GLU A 497 28.44 27.70 41.05
N THR A 498 29.41 26.85 40.77
CA THR A 498 30.37 26.37 41.79
C THR A 498 31.70 27.08 41.60
N THR A 499 32.06 27.89 42.57
CA THR A 499 33.37 28.58 42.61
C THR A 499 34.38 27.75 43.39
N ILE A 500 35.40 27.23 42.73
CA ILE A 500 36.51 26.52 43.39
C ILE A 500 37.70 27.48 43.46
N THR A 501 38.16 27.74 44.66
CA THR A 501 39.36 28.53 44.89
C THR A 501 40.49 27.58 45.28
N THR A 502 41.54 27.53 44.46
CA THR A 502 42.75 26.75 44.73
C THR A 502 43.96 27.68 44.84
N THR A 503 44.88 27.32 45.76
CA THR A 503 46.14 28.06 45.91
C THR A 503 47.25 27.22 45.26
N ASP A 504 47.99 27.84 44.33
CA ASP A 504 49.09 27.12 43.68
C ASP A 504 50.31 26.99 44.62
N SER A 505 51.29 26.19 44.19
CA SER A 505 52.52 25.94 44.97
C SER A 505 53.39 27.18 45.19
N GLN A 506 53.04 28.33 44.64
CA GLN A 506 53.70 29.63 44.81
C GLN A 506 52.92 30.57 45.71
N GLY A 507 51.78 30.14 46.27
CA GLY A 507 50.93 30.94 47.13
C GLY A 507 49.93 31.86 46.40
N ASN A 508 49.75 31.72 45.10
CA ASN A 508 48.78 32.51 44.36
C ASN A 508 47.41 31.82 44.36
N THR A 509 46.36 32.58 44.61
CA THR A 509 45.00 32.07 44.64
C THR A 509 44.43 32.12 43.23
N VAL A 510 44.04 30.96 42.69
CA VAL A 510 43.29 30.83 41.43
C VAL A 510 41.88 30.44 41.75
N THR A 511 40.95 31.28 41.30
CA THR A 511 39.50 31.04 41.43
C THR A 511 38.97 30.62 40.09
N THR A 512 38.43 29.41 39.99
CA THR A 512 37.75 28.92 38.80
C THR A 512 36.26 28.77 39.10
N THR A 513 35.43 29.43 38.35
CA THR A 513 33.95 29.25 38.40
C THR A 513 33.56 28.26 37.30
N SER A 514 32.85 27.22 37.69
CA SER A 514 32.25 26.27 36.76
C SER A 514 30.74 26.22 36.98
N GLU A 515 29.99 26.27 35.90
CA GLU A 515 28.54 26.04 35.92
C GLU A 515 28.31 24.52 35.96
N VAL A 516 27.48 24.07 36.90
CA VAL A 516 27.02 22.69 36.99
C VAL A 516 25.51 22.69 36.81
N GLU A 517 25.04 22.07 35.74
CA GLU A 517 23.61 21.86 35.54
C GLU A 517 23.16 20.65 36.38
N VAL A 518 22.19 20.85 37.23
CA VAL A 518 21.52 19.81 38.01
C VAL A 518 20.10 19.67 37.51
N THR A 519 19.80 18.58 36.82
CA THR A 519 18.44 18.29 36.39
C THR A 519 17.68 17.57 37.52
N SER A 520 16.56 18.15 37.93
CA SER A 520 15.61 17.52 38.85
C SER A 520 14.29 17.24 38.12
N GLN A 521 13.71 16.07 38.36
CA GLN A 521 12.39 15.70 37.84
C GLN A 521 11.34 15.88 38.95
N VAL A 522 10.27 16.61 38.65
CA VAL A 522 9.13 16.78 39.52
C VAL A 522 7.89 16.23 38.85
N THR A 523 7.21 15.29 39.50
CA THR A 523 5.94 14.76 39.03
C THR A 523 4.78 15.56 39.61
N GLU A 524 3.94 16.10 38.76
CA GLU A 524 2.76 16.87 39.11
C GLU A 524 1.49 16.20 38.57
N GLN A 525 0.34 16.51 39.18
CA GLN A 525 -0.97 16.01 38.77
C GLN A 525 -1.85 17.22 38.41
N THR A 526 -2.46 17.17 37.20
CA THR A 526 -3.48 18.16 36.81
C THR A 526 -4.88 17.64 37.12
N SER A 527 -5.80 18.59 37.36
CA SER A 527 -7.24 18.35 37.19
C SER A 527 -7.59 18.80 35.78
N VAL A 528 -8.11 17.93 34.93
CA VAL A 528 -8.65 18.35 33.63
C VAL A 528 -9.82 19.29 33.89
N SER A 529 -9.67 20.57 33.50
CA SER A 529 -10.81 21.47 33.42
C SER A 529 -11.52 21.13 32.12
N ALA A 530 -12.71 20.54 32.22
CA ALA A 530 -13.56 20.38 31.05
C ALA A 530 -13.64 21.74 30.33
N VAL A 531 -13.20 21.78 29.09
CA VAL A 531 -13.45 22.90 28.20
C VAL A 531 -14.96 22.91 28.00
N GLU A 532 -15.71 23.70 28.79
CA GLU A 532 -17.09 23.99 28.46
C GLU A 532 -17.08 24.55 27.04
N SER A 533 -17.51 23.72 26.08
CA SER A 533 -17.81 24.20 24.75
C SER A 533 -18.93 25.21 24.89
N SER A 534 -18.56 26.49 24.99
CA SER A 534 -19.49 27.57 24.80
C SER A 534 -19.89 27.53 23.31
N VAL A 535 -20.88 26.71 23.00
CA VAL A 535 -21.68 26.89 21.80
C VAL A 535 -22.40 28.20 22.01
N GLU A 536 -21.78 29.32 21.64
CA GLU A 536 -22.52 30.56 21.45
C GLU A 536 -23.58 30.24 20.39
N ASP A 537 -24.83 30.25 20.83
CA ASP A 537 -26.00 30.29 19.97
C ASP A 537 -25.86 31.50 19.02
N VAL A 538 -25.29 31.27 17.85
CA VAL A 538 -25.35 32.21 16.74
C VAL A 538 -26.80 32.21 16.27
N PRO A 539 -27.54 33.33 16.48
CA PRO A 539 -28.92 33.37 16.04
C PRO A 539 -28.96 33.26 14.51
N PHE A 540 -29.49 32.16 14.03
CA PHE A 540 -29.77 31.93 12.61
C PHE A 540 -30.77 32.98 12.14
N ASN A 541 -30.29 34.04 11.53
CA ASN A 541 -31.13 35.08 10.91
C ASN A 541 -31.52 34.58 9.50
N ILE A 542 -32.65 33.85 9.44
CA ILE A 542 -33.23 33.40 8.17
C ILE A 542 -33.94 34.60 7.51
N SER A 543 -33.23 35.32 6.65
CA SER A 543 -33.85 36.23 5.69
C SER A 543 -34.40 35.42 4.53
N TRP A 544 -35.69 35.13 4.55
CA TRP A 544 -36.43 34.59 3.44
C TRP A 544 -36.53 35.61 2.31
N LEU A 545 -35.90 35.33 1.18
CA LEU A 545 -36.26 35.97 -0.07
C LEU A 545 -37.30 35.08 -0.77
N LEU A 546 -38.56 35.44 -0.61
CA LEU A 546 -39.70 34.87 -1.32
C LEU A 546 -39.67 35.35 -2.79
N VAL A 547 -39.44 34.44 -3.72
CA VAL A 547 -39.99 34.59 -5.10
C VAL A 547 -40.90 33.39 -5.31
N GLY A 548 -42.18 33.73 -5.49
CA GLY A 548 -43.28 32.79 -5.58
C GLY A 548 -43.34 32.02 -6.88
N LEU A 549 -43.93 30.83 -6.74
CA LEU A 549 -44.95 30.36 -7.71
C LEU A 549 -45.78 29.29 -6.98
N ALA A 550 -47.09 29.58 -6.95
CA ALA A 550 -48.13 28.79 -6.33
C ALA A 550 -48.43 27.50 -7.12
N THR A 551 -48.75 26.41 -6.44
CA THR A 551 -50.06 25.74 -6.47
C THR A 551 -50.05 24.49 -5.58
N PRO A 552 -51.17 24.14 -4.94
CA PRO A 552 -51.27 23.17 -3.85
C PRO A 552 -51.75 21.79 -4.33
N LEU A 553 -51.58 20.76 -3.51
CA LEU A 553 -52.57 19.74 -3.21
C LEU A 553 -51.97 18.43 -2.72
N LEU A 554 -52.43 18.09 -1.58
CA LEU A 554 -53.04 16.88 -0.97
C LEU A 554 -52.16 16.01 -0.07
N LEU A 555 -52.58 16.14 1.18
CA LEU A 555 -52.42 15.08 2.20
C LEU A 555 -52.98 13.73 1.72
N ASN A 556 -52.25 12.65 1.99
CA ASN A 556 -52.93 11.43 2.46
C ASN A 556 -52.01 10.65 3.41
N ARG A 557 -52.57 10.49 4.64
CA ARG A 557 -52.10 9.56 5.66
C ARG A 557 -52.36 8.13 5.20
N LEU A 558 -51.41 7.23 5.42
CA LEU A 558 -51.71 5.84 5.64
C LEU A 558 -50.78 5.23 6.70
N ASN A 559 -51.38 4.98 7.86
CA ASN A 559 -50.92 4.09 8.91
C ASN A 559 -50.91 2.65 8.36
N ILE A 560 -49.79 1.92 8.50
CA ILE A 560 -49.84 0.45 8.54
C ILE A 560 -49.03 -0.05 9.74
N LYS A 561 -49.79 -0.71 10.62
CA LYS A 561 -49.32 -1.44 11.80
C LYS A 561 -48.54 -2.70 11.41
N LYS A 562 -47.55 -3.01 12.28
CA LYS A 562 -46.87 -4.30 12.46
C LYS A 562 -47.75 -5.55 12.21
N LYS A 563 -47.12 -6.56 11.62
CA LYS A 563 -47.24 -7.95 12.11
C LYS A 563 -45.93 -8.71 11.87
N VAL A 564 -45.38 -9.20 12.94
CA VAL A 564 -44.38 -10.26 13.06
C VAL A 564 -45.08 -11.58 12.71
N ASP A 565 -44.43 -12.44 11.92
CA ASP A 565 -44.46 -13.89 12.14
C ASP A 565 -43.31 -14.59 11.40
N ILE A 566 -42.60 -15.33 12.15
CA ILE A 566 -41.64 -16.41 12.12
C ILE A 566 -41.89 -17.41 10.96
N PHE A 567 -40.89 -17.68 10.17
CA PHE A 567 -40.37 -19.03 9.91
C PHE A 567 -38.90 -18.96 9.46
#